data_07dfd8f2e9478d437b0671cc4e0affe1
#
_entry.id   07dfd8f2e9478d437b0671cc4e0affe1
#
_cell.length_a   1.000
_cell.length_b   1.000
_cell.length_c   1.000
_cell.angle_alpha   90.00
_cell.angle_beta   90.00
_cell.angle_gamma   90.00
#
_symmetry.space_group_name_H-M   'P 1'
#
loop_
_entity.id
_entity.type
_entity.pdbx_description
1 polymer ?
#
loop_
_entity_poly.entity_id
_entity_poly.type
_entity_poly.pdbx_seq_one_letter_code
_entity_poly.pdbx_strand_id
1 'polypeptide(L)'
;EDNGRGCPLDWNPSEKRFNWELVFCELYAGGKYNNNQGGDYDFSLGTNGLGSCATQYASEYMDVTVWRDGNKYSLHFKKGKVVGAKKKALEIEPTDGDRTGTTIKWRPDLEVFTSISIPHDWYRETMRRQAVVNANVTFRLRIESDDGEFSEEDFCYPKGIEDYVLEKVGADYLTEPFFIEADR
;
A
#
# COMPACT_ATOMS: atom_id res chain seq x y z
N GLU A 1 4.13 -5.64 0.40
CA GLU A 1 5.50 -5.12 0.41
C GLU A 1 5.72 -4.20 -0.78
N ASP A 2 6.44 -3.09 -0.57
CA ASP A 2 6.88 -2.19 -1.63
C ASP A 2 8.37 -1.84 -1.44
N ASN A 3 8.95 -1.25 -2.47
CA ASN A 3 10.32 -0.72 -2.49
C ASN A 3 10.33 0.81 -2.65
N GLY A 4 9.29 1.47 -2.19
CA GLY A 4 9.20 2.93 -2.17
C GLY A 4 10.09 3.56 -1.11
N ARG A 5 9.86 4.83 -0.80
CA ARG A 5 10.64 5.60 0.18
C ARG A 5 10.48 5.15 1.64
N GLY A 6 9.56 4.25 1.92
CA GLY A 6 9.15 3.86 3.26
C GLY A 6 8.15 4.83 3.89
N CYS A 7 7.09 4.29 4.49
CA CYS A 7 6.09 5.06 5.21
C CYS A 7 6.72 5.78 6.43
N PRO A 8 6.49 7.07 6.67
CA PRO A 8 6.99 7.74 7.87
C PRO A 8 6.29 7.19 9.12
N LEU A 9 7.06 6.75 10.10
CA LEU A 9 6.55 6.24 11.38
C LEU A 9 7.09 7.02 12.59
N ASP A 10 8.12 7.82 12.38
CA ASP A 10 8.89 8.59 13.36
C ASP A 10 8.08 9.69 14.05
N TRP A 11 8.73 10.37 14.99
CA TRP A 11 8.11 11.49 15.71
C TRP A 11 7.89 12.70 14.81
N ASN A 12 6.67 13.22 14.83
CA ASN A 12 6.28 14.44 14.12
C ASN A 12 6.26 15.64 15.09
N PRO A 13 7.21 16.56 15.01
CA PRO A 13 7.28 17.71 15.90
C PRO A 13 6.10 18.67 15.77
N SER A 14 5.57 18.83 14.55
CA SER A 14 4.45 19.73 14.26
C SER A 14 3.16 19.23 14.89
N GLU A 15 2.93 17.92 14.83
CA GLU A 15 1.73 17.26 15.37
C GLU A 15 1.90 16.84 16.84
N LYS A 16 3.15 16.90 17.39
CA LYS A 16 3.51 16.47 18.76
C LYS A 16 3.12 15.02 19.06
N ARG A 17 3.23 14.16 18.06
CA ARG A 17 2.93 12.72 18.12
C ARG A 17 3.71 11.96 17.05
N PHE A 18 3.63 10.66 17.05
CA PHE A 18 4.29 9.86 16.02
C PHE A 18 3.48 9.87 14.72
N ASN A 19 4.17 9.84 13.57
CA ASN A 19 3.56 9.71 12.25
C ASN A 19 2.74 8.43 12.12
N TRP A 20 3.15 7.33 12.74
CA TRP A 20 2.37 6.09 12.71
C TRP A 20 0.97 6.24 13.35
N GLU A 21 0.79 7.13 14.35
CA GLU A 21 -0.52 7.42 14.93
C GLU A 21 -1.45 8.07 13.90
N LEU A 22 -0.89 8.96 13.06
CA LEU A 22 -1.64 9.61 11.96
C LEU A 22 -2.01 8.61 10.87
N VAL A 23 -1.06 7.75 10.47
CA VAL A 23 -1.24 6.83 9.35
C VAL A 23 -2.19 5.67 9.69
N PHE A 24 -2.06 5.09 10.90
CA PHE A 24 -2.73 3.85 11.26
C PHE A 24 -3.85 4.02 12.29
N CYS A 25 -3.93 5.13 13.01
CA CYS A 25 -4.90 5.29 14.09
C CYS A 25 -5.87 6.47 13.91
N GLU A 26 -5.66 7.32 12.92
CA GLU A 26 -6.51 8.49 12.69
C GLU A 26 -7.10 8.50 11.29
N LEU A 27 -8.40 8.71 11.22
CA LEU A 27 -9.11 8.88 9.95
C LEU A 27 -8.86 10.28 9.40
N TYR A 28 -8.75 10.40 8.08
CA TYR A 28 -8.54 11.68 7.37
C TYR A 28 -7.21 12.39 7.66
N ALA A 29 -6.26 11.72 8.33
CA ALA A 29 -4.94 12.26 8.64
C ALA A 29 -3.90 11.98 7.52
N GLY A 30 -4.35 11.79 6.28
CA GLY A 30 -3.47 11.49 5.15
C GLY A 30 -2.59 12.68 4.76
N GLY A 31 -1.26 12.49 4.75
CA GLY A 31 -0.29 13.50 4.30
C GLY A 31 -0.35 13.88 2.82
N LYS A 32 -1.36 13.38 2.09
CA LYS A 32 -1.54 13.56 0.64
C LYS A 32 -2.50 14.70 0.28
N TYR A 33 -3.01 15.43 1.26
CA TYR A 33 -3.98 16.51 1.03
C TYR A 33 -3.38 17.78 0.42
N ASN A 34 -2.05 17.96 0.43
CA ASN A 34 -1.37 19.17 -0.06
C ASN A 34 -0.67 18.95 -1.40
N ASN A 35 -1.29 18.25 -2.34
CA ASN A 35 -0.73 18.01 -3.69
C ASN A 35 -0.44 19.31 -4.48
N ASN A 36 -1.05 20.43 -4.11
CA ASN A 36 -0.90 21.70 -4.81
C ASN A 36 0.37 22.50 -4.45
N GLN A 37 1.22 22.00 -3.55
CA GLN A 37 2.42 22.70 -3.07
C GLN A 37 3.72 21.91 -3.25
N GLY A 38 3.81 21.03 -4.28
CA GLY A 38 5.00 20.21 -4.50
C GLY A 38 5.20 19.17 -3.39
N GLY A 39 4.11 18.58 -2.94
CA GLY A 39 4.12 17.51 -1.94
C GLY A 39 4.83 16.26 -2.46
N ASP A 40 5.24 15.40 -1.55
CA ASP A 40 6.02 14.18 -1.79
C ASP A 40 5.33 13.11 -2.67
N TYR A 41 4.13 13.38 -3.18
CA TYR A 41 3.32 12.46 -3.97
C TYR A 41 2.77 13.14 -5.23
N ASP A 42 3.33 12.85 -6.38
CA ASP A 42 2.85 13.35 -7.68
C ASP A 42 1.50 12.72 -8.06
N PHE A 43 1.32 11.44 -7.73
CA PHE A 43 0.07 10.71 -7.97
C PHE A 43 -0.30 9.83 -6.78
N SER A 44 -1.56 9.88 -6.36
CA SER A 44 -2.10 8.98 -5.35
C SER A 44 -3.61 8.76 -5.53
N LEU A 45 -4.00 7.50 -5.68
CA LEU A 45 -5.42 7.09 -5.66
C LEU A 45 -6.03 7.18 -4.25
N GLY A 46 -5.20 7.12 -3.21
CA GLY A 46 -5.63 7.25 -1.82
C GLY A 46 -5.55 8.69 -1.34
N THR A 47 -6.66 9.42 -1.36
CA THR A 47 -6.70 10.83 -0.95
C THR A 47 -7.23 11.04 0.47
N ASN A 48 -8.01 10.11 1.01
CA ASN A 48 -8.77 10.35 2.24
C ASN A 48 -8.09 9.87 3.53
N GLY A 49 -6.96 9.16 3.47
CA GLY A 49 -6.27 8.66 4.66
C GLY A 49 -7.11 7.68 5.49
N LEU A 50 -7.99 6.90 4.84
CA LEU A 50 -8.91 5.97 5.52
C LEU A 50 -8.42 4.53 5.50
N GLY A 51 -7.80 4.08 4.39
CA GLY A 51 -7.52 2.67 4.12
C GLY A 51 -6.66 2.00 5.19
N SER A 52 -5.49 2.55 5.49
CA SER A 52 -4.55 1.99 6.47
C SER A 52 -5.16 1.93 7.87
N CYS A 53 -5.84 3.00 8.27
CA CYS A 53 -6.50 3.10 9.56
C CYS A 53 -7.65 2.08 9.69
N ALA A 54 -8.55 2.01 8.70
CA ALA A 54 -9.66 1.07 8.70
C ALA A 54 -9.18 -0.39 8.72
N THR A 55 -8.17 -0.73 7.89
CA THR A 55 -7.57 -2.07 7.87
C THR A 55 -6.96 -2.44 9.22
N GLN A 56 -6.24 -1.50 9.85
CA GLN A 56 -5.62 -1.73 11.15
C GLN A 56 -6.67 -2.03 12.23
N TYR A 57 -7.76 -1.26 12.31
CA TYR A 57 -8.82 -1.47 13.29
C TYR A 57 -9.64 -2.73 13.04
N ALA A 58 -9.74 -3.17 11.78
CA ALA A 58 -10.49 -4.37 11.39
C ALA A 58 -9.62 -5.65 11.39
N SER A 59 -8.39 -5.57 11.90
CA SER A 59 -7.44 -6.69 11.90
C SER A 59 -7.30 -7.34 13.26
N GLU A 60 -7.19 -8.67 13.28
CA GLU A 60 -6.76 -9.45 14.44
C GLU A 60 -5.35 -9.03 14.87
N TYR A 61 -4.46 -8.86 13.89
CA TYR A 61 -3.14 -8.26 14.05
C TYR A 61 -2.70 -7.53 12.77
N MET A 62 -1.80 -6.58 12.95
CA MET A 62 -1.07 -5.94 11.86
C MET A 62 0.37 -5.67 12.28
N ASP A 63 1.31 -6.19 11.49
CA ASP A 63 2.74 -5.93 11.60
C ASP A 63 3.15 -4.97 10.49
N VAL A 64 3.80 -3.89 10.86
CA VAL A 64 4.34 -2.89 9.94
C VAL A 64 5.84 -2.86 10.08
N THR A 65 6.56 -3.09 8.99
CA THR A 65 8.02 -2.95 8.92
C THR A 65 8.36 -1.95 7.83
N VAL A 66 9.17 -0.96 8.18
CA VAL A 66 9.60 0.10 7.26
C VAL A 66 11.11 0.20 7.26
N TRP A 67 11.69 0.29 6.07
CA TRP A 67 13.09 0.64 5.87
C TRP A 67 13.16 2.04 5.31
N ARG A 68 13.80 2.93 6.04
CA ARG A 68 13.91 4.34 5.69
C ARG A 68 15.08 4.99 6.42
N ASP A 69 15.80 5.87 5.75
CA ASP A 69 16.86 6.70 6.35
C ASP A 69 17.91 5.89 7.15
N GLY A 70 18.32 4.72 6.60
CA GLY A 70 19.30 3.83 7.23
C GLY A 70 18.79 3.09 8.48
N ASN A 71 17.49 3.07 8.70
CA ASN A 71 16.88 2.37 9.83
C ASN A 71 15.76 1.42 9.38
N LYS A 72 15.56 0.38 10.18
CA LYS A 72 14.40 -0.48 10.15
C LYS A 72 13.49 -0.10 11.30
N TYR A 73 12.28 0.25 11.00
CA TYR A 73 11.21 0.54 11.96
C TYR A 73 10.26 -0.64 12.03
N SER A 74 9.90 -1.08 13.22
CA SER A 74 8.93 -2.15 13.43
C SER A 74 7.83 -1.70 14.38
N LEU A 75 6.58 -1.99 14.01
CA LEU A 75 5.39 -1.62 14.76
C LEU A 75 4.38 -2.76 14.70
N HIS A 76 3.80 -3.09 15.84
CA HIS A 76 2.82 -4.17 15.94
C HIS A 76 1.51 -3.69 16.52
N PHE A 77 0.39 -4.06 15.87
CA PHE A 77 -0.96 -3.85 16.35
C PHE A 77 -1.67 -5.18 16.60
N LYS A 78 -2.54 -5.18 17.60
CA LYS A 78 -3.43 -6.29 17.89
C LYS A 78 -4.83 -5.76 18.22
N LYS A 79 -5.84 -6.21 17.46
CA LYS A 79 -7.25 -5.82 17.62
C LYS A 79 -7.43 -4.30 17.78
N GLY A 80 -6.92 -3.54 16.83
CA GLY A 80 -7.03 -2.07 16.80
C GLY A 80 -6.13 -1.32 17.78
N LYS A 81 -5.28 -1.99 18.55
CA LYS A 81 -4.42 -1.36 19.56
C LYS A 81 -2.96 -1.63 19.29
N VAL A 82 -2.12 -0.59 19.43
CA VAL A 82 -0.68 -0.76 19.39
C VAL A 82 -0.22 -1.61 20.55
N VAL A 83 0.68 -2.55 20.29
CA VAL A 83 1.28 -3.40 21.31
C VAL A 83 2.45 -2.65 21.97
N GLY A 84 2.44 -2.61 23.30
CA GLY A 84 3.44 -1.89 24.09
C GLY A 84 2.99 -0.47 24.52
N ALA A 85 3.84 0.21 25.27
CA ALA A 85 3.58 1.60 25.63
C ALA A 85 3.82 2.52 24.41
N LYS A 86 2.95 3.46 24.14
CA LYS A 86 3.01 4.35 22.94
C LYS A 86 4.42 4.87 22.59
N LYS A 87 5.18 5.31 23.59
CA LYS A 87 6.55 5.84 23.41
C LYS A 87 7.61 4.77 23.13
N LYS A 88 7.29 3.50 23.34
CA LYS A 88 8.18 2.34 23.15
C LYS A 88 7.60 1.32 22.16
N ALA A 89 6.46 1.63 21.54
CA ALA A 89 5.80 0.74 20.62
C ALA A 89 6.52 0.68 19.26
N LEU A 90 7.16 1.77 18.86
CA LEU A 90 7.99 1.82 17.66
C LEU A 90 9.40 1.35 18.00
N GLU A 91 9.79 0.21 17.48
CA GLU A 91 11.14 -0.33 17.53
C GLU A 91 11.95 0.23 16.36
N ILE A 92 13.19 0.68 16.63
CA ILE A 92 14.08 1.27 15.62
C ILE A 92 15.42 0.57 15.71
N GLU A 93 15.84 -0.03 14.60
CA GLU A 93 17.11 -0.73 14.46
C GLU A 93 17.90 -0.10 13.30
N PRO A 94 19.15 0.32 13.50
CA PRO A 94 20.03 0.72 12.38
C PRO A 94 20.19 -0.44 11.39
N THR A 95 20.26 -0.13 10.11
CA THR A 95 20.49 -1.14 9.06
C THR A 95 21.70 -0.76 8.24
N ASP A 96 22.47 -1.78 7.83
CA ASP A 96 23.54 -1.61 6.86
C ASP A 96 22.92 -1.68 5.45
N GLY A 97 22.95 -0.58 4.71
CA GLY A 97 22.54 -0.52 3.32
C GLY A 97 21.40 0.46 3.00
N ASP A 98 21.17 0.62 1.70
CA ASP A 98 20.24 1.61 1.13
C ASP A 98 18.81 1.05 0.92
N ARG A 99 18.44 0.00 1.64
CA ARG A 99 17.08 -0.58 1.52
C ARG A 99 16.05 0.45 1.97
N THR A 100 15.05 0.65 1.12
CA THR A 100 13.85 1.43 1.43
C THR A 100 12.60 0.62 1.11
N GLY A 101 11.47 0.99 1.70
CA GLY A 101 10.18 0.37 1.42
C GLY A 101 9.35 0.09 2.66
N THR A 102 8.16 -0.45 2.44
CA THR A 102 7.22 -0.79 3.50
C THR A 102 6.72 -2.22 3.31
N THR A 103 6.68 -2.99 4.39
CA THR A 103 6.01 -4.28 4.45
C THR A 103 4.89 -4.21 5.48
N ILE A 104 3.68 -4.55 5.07
CA ILE A 104 2.52 -4.68 5.97
C ILE A 104 2.02 -6.11 5.90
N LYS A 105 2.02 -6.80 7.04
CA LYS A 105 1.42 -8.11 7.22
C LYS A 105 0.23 -7.99 8.16
N TRP A 106 -0.92 -8.50 7.76
CA TRP A 106 -2.12 -8.37 8.55
C TRP A 106 -3.07 -9.55 8.34
N ARG A 107 -3.96 -9.74 9.29
CA ARG A 107 -5.03 -10.73 9.21
C ARG A 107 -6.35 -10.08 9.60
N PRO A 108 -7.42 -10.21 8.78
CA PRO A 108 -8.75 -9.72 9.14
C PRO A 108 -9.25 -10.40 10.42
N ASP A 109 -9.98 -9.65 11.27
CA ASP A 109 -10.53 -10.17 12.51
C ASP A 109 -11.94 -10.78 12.27
N LEU A 110 -12.11 -12.05 12.65
CA LEU A 110 -13.41 -12.73 12.59
C LEU A 110 -14.45 -12.17 13.58
N GLU A 111 -14.05 -11.35 14.54
CA GLU A 111 -15.01 -10.58 15.37
C GLU A 111 -15.60 -9.39 14.59
N VAL A 112 -14.93 -8.95 13.51
CA VAL A 112 -15.39 -7.85 12.64
C VAL A 112 -16.04 -8.38 11.37
N PHE A 113 -15.46 -9.43 10.78
CA PHE A 113 -15.92 -10.01 9.52
C PHE A 113 -16.56 -11.38 9.72
N THR A 114 -17.62 -11.67 9.00
CA THR A 114 -18.26 -13.00 9.01
C THR A 114 -17.43 -14.07 8.33
N SER A 115 -16.54 -13.68 7.41
CA SER A 115 -15.58 -14.56 6.73
C SER A 115 -14.32 -13.77 6.40
N ILE A 116 -13.17 -14.43 6.44
CA ILE A 116 -11.88 -13.90 6.01
C ILE A 116 -11.37 -14.61 4.75
N SER A 117 -12.15 -15.50 4.18
CA SER A 117 -11.83 -16.16 2.91
C SER A 117 -12.15 -15.23 1.75
N ILE A 118 -11.12 -14.66 1.15
CA ILE A 118 -11.23 -13.75 0.01
C ILE A 118 -10.81 -14.52 -1.25
N PRO A 119 -11.67 -14.62 -2.28
CA PRO A 119 -11.30 -15.28 -3.53
C PRO A 119 -10.07 -14.62 -4.17
N HIS A 120 -9.15 -15.43 -4.68
CA HIS A 120 -7.90 -14.93 -5.28
C HIS A 120 -8.14 -14.00 -6.47
N ASP A 121 -9.24 -14.17 -7.18
CA ASP A 121 -9.60 -13.31 -8.32
C ASP A 121 -9.84 -11.85 -7.92
N TRP A 122 -10.29 -11.59 -6.69
CA TRP A 122 -10.41 -10.22 -6.18
C TRP A 122 -9.05 -9.52 -6.07
N TYR A 123 -8.03 -10.26 -5.65
CA TYR A 123 -6.66 -9.73 -5.60
C TYR A 123 -6.12 -9.49 -7.02
N ARG A 124 -6.33 -10.43 -7.96
CA ARG A 124 -5.93 -10.30 -9.36
C ARG A 124 -6.53 -9.05 -10.00
N GLU A 125 -7.85 -8.90 -9.89
CA GLU A 125 -8.57 -7.76 -10.45
C GLU A 125 -8.12 -6.44 -9.82
N THR A 126 -7.90 -6.42 -8.50
CA THR A 126 -7.42 -5.22 -7.80
C THR A 126 -6.02 -4.84 -8.26
N MET A 127 -5.09 -5.78 -8.32
CA MET A 127 -3.72 -5.54 -8.75
C MET A 127 -3.64 -5.12 -10.21
N ARG A 128 -4.43 -5.75 -11.08
CA ARG A 128 -4.54 -5.34 -12.49
C ARG A 128 -5.00 -3.90 -12.62
N ARG A 129 -6.09 -3.52 -11.94
CA ARG A 129 -6.58 -2.13 -11.95
C ARG A 129 -5.54 -1.13 -11.41
N GLN A 130 -4.84 -1.51 -10.36
CA GLN A 130 -3.77 -0.67 -9.81
C GLN A 130 -2.61 -0.52 -10.81
N ALA A 131 -2.22 -1.59 -11.50
CA ALA A 131 -1.15 -1.54 -12.49
C ALA A 131 -1.50 -0.65 -13.70
N VAL A 132 -2.77 -0.64 -14.12
CA VAL A 132 -3.26 0.20 -15.23
C VAL A 132 -3.15 1.69 -14.91
N VAL A 133 -3.44 2.09 -13.68
CA VAL A 133 -3.42 3.51 -13.28
C VAL A 133 -2.09 3.98 -12.72
N ASN A 134 -1.14 3.05 -12.49
CA ASN A 134 0.21 3.35 -12.06
C ASN A 134 1.20 2.80 -13.11
N ALA A 135 1.32 3.51 -14.23
CA ALA A 135 2.20 3.12 -15.32
C ALA A 135 3.64 2.85 -14.83
N ASN A 136 4.27 1.82 -15.39
CA ASN A 136 5.61 1.35 -15.03
C ASN A 136 5.77 0.79 -13.61
N VAL A 137 4.69 0.65 -12.81
CA VAL A 137 4.74 -0.03 -11.53
C VAL A 137 4.32 -1.50 -11.72
N THR A 138 5.17 -2.42 -11.27
CA THR A 138 4.85 -3.85 -11.27
C THR A 138 4.18 -4.23 -9.96
N PHE A 139 2.99 -4.81 -10.06
CA PHE A 139 2.25 -5.39 -8.94
C PHE A 139 2.40 -6.90 -9.02
N ARG A 140 3.02 -7.52 -8.01
CA ARG A 140 3.24 -8.97 -7.92
C ARG A 140 2.28 -9.59 -6.93
N LEU A 141 1.46 -10.52 -7.40
CA LEU A 141 0.63 -11.37 -6.57
C LEU A 141 1.39 -12.68 -6.31
N ARG A 142 1.57 -13.01 -5.04
CA ARG A 142 2.09 -14.31 -4.60
C ARG A 142 1.01 -15.01 -3.78
N ILE A 143 0.70 -16.23 -4.17
CA ILE A 143 -0.30 -17.05 -3.49
C ILE A 143 0.39 -18.31 -3.00
N GLU A 144 0.29 -18.56 -1.70
CA GLU A 144 0.73 -19.80 -1.07
C GLU A 144 -0.39 -20.84 -1.15
N SER A 145 -0.06 -22.02 -1.65
CA SER A 145 -0.96 -23.18 -1.68
C SER A 145 -0.90 -23.96 -0.36
N ASP A 146 -1.80 -24.91 -0.16
CA ASP A 146 -1.88 -25.70 1.07
C ASP A 146 -0.62 -26.56 1.33
N ASP A 147 0.15 -26.86 0.31
CA ASP A 147 1.43 -27.58 0.38
C ASP A 147 2.64 -26.65 0.61
N GLY A 148 2.42 -25.35 0.73
CA GLY A 148 3.45 -24.34 0.99
C GLY A 148 4.20 -23.86 -0.25
N GLU A 149 3.78 -24.28 -1.45
CA GLU A 149 4.35 -23.79 -2.71
C GLU A 149 3.74 -22.43 -3.06
N PHE A 150 4.54 -21.56 -3.70
CA PHE A 150 4.11 -20.24 -4.13
C PHE A 150 3.91 -20.17 -5.63
N SER A 151 2.76 -19.67 -6.05
CA SER A 151 2.53 -19.17 -7.41
C SER A 151 2.72 -17.66 -7.45
N GLU A 152 3.28 -17.14 -8.55
CA GLU A 152 3.51 -15.70 -8.74
C GLU A 152 2.88 -15.25 -10.06
N GLU A 153 2.25 -14.06 -10.03
CA GLU A 153 1.65 -13.41 -11.19
C GLU A 153 1.97 -11.91 -11.15
N ASP A 154 2.55 -11.38 -12.22
CA ASP A 154 2.92 -9.97 -12.32
C ASP A 154 1.94 -9.20 -13.21
N PHE A 155 1.56 -8.01 -12.76
CA PHE A 155 0.75 -7.04 -13.49
C PHE A 155 1.55 -5.77 -13.68
N CYS A 156 1.83 -5.41 -14.94
CA CYS A 156 2.55 -4.20 -15.31
C CYS A 156 2.03 -3.68 -16.64
N TYR A 157 1.69 -2.40 -16.69
CA TYR A 157 1.25 -1.71 -17.90
C TYR A 157 2.14 -0.48 -18.10
N PRO A 158 3.25 -0.59 -18.88
CA PRO A 158 4.20 0.50 -19.06
C PRO A 158 3.57 1.78 -19.59
N LYS A 159 2.59 1.67 -20.47
CA LYS A 159 1.82 2.80 -20.99
C LYS A 159 0.45 2.98 -20.30
N GLY A 160 0.25 2.32 -19.15
CA GLY A 160 -0.95 2.45 -18.37
C GLY A 160 -2.22 2.02 -19.12
N ILE A 161 -3.19 2.94 -19.23
CA ILE A 161 -4.49 2.68 -19.84
C ILE A 161 -4.41 2.34 -21.33
N GLU A 162 -3.39 2.82 -22.04
CA GLU A 162 -3.18 2.49 -23.45
C GLU A 162 -2.96 0.99 -23.63
N ASP A 163 -2.00 0.42 -22.89
CA ASP A 163 -1.70 -1.01 -22.95
C ASP A 163 -2.92 -1.85 -22.53
N TYR A 164 -3.66 -1.39 -21.54
CA TYR A 164 -4.88 -2.07 -21.10
C TYR A 164 -5.98 -2.07 -22.16
N VAL A 165 -6.19 -0.95 -22.85
CA VAL A 165 -7.18 -0.88 -23.95
C VAL A 165 -6.77 -1.81 -25.09
N LEU A 166 -5.49 -1.81 -25.49
CA LEU A 166 -4.96 -2.71 -26.52
C LEU A 166 -5.12 -4.18 -26.12
N GLU A 167 -4.85 -4.53 -24.87
CA GLU A 167 -5.10 -5.89 -24.34
C GLU A 167 -6.57 -6.31 -24.47
N LYS A 168 -7.52 -5.39 -24.19
CA LYS A 168 -8.95 -5.70 -24.22
C LYS A 168 -9.53 -5.75 -25.62
N VAL A 169 -9.08 -4.90 -26.50
CA VAL A 169 -9.57 -4.82 -27.89
C VAL A 169 -8.91 -5.89 -28.78
N GLY A 170 -7.70 -6.31 -28.44
CA GLY A 170 -6.92 -7.25 -29.26
C GLY A 170 -6.56 -6.65 -30.62
N ALA A 171 -6.58 -7.49 -31.65
CA ALA A 171 -6.28 -7.09 -33.03
C ALA A 171 -7.51 -6.63 -33.85
N ASP A 172 -8.72 -6.76 -33.29
CA ASP A 172 -9.99 -6.51 -33.99
C ASP A 172 -10.52 -5.09 -33.74
N TYR A 173 -9.69 -4.07 -34.00
CA TYR A 173 -10.12 -2.68 -33.91
C TYR A 173 -10.28 -2.05 -35.31
N LEU A 174 -11.25 -1.16 -35.45
CA LEU A 174 -11.51 -0.44 -36.71
C LEU A 174 -10.51 0.69 -36.96
N THR A 175 -9.98 1.28 -35.88
CA THR A 175 -8.97 2.32 -35.89
C THR A 175 -8.01 2.08 -34.75
N GLU A 176 -6.74 2.44 -34.90
CA GLU A 176 -5.80 2.40 -33.75
C GLU A 176 -6.34 3.26 -32.61
N PRO A 177 -6.30 2.74 -31.37
CA PRO A 177 -6.60 3.55 -30.19
C PRO A 177 -5.68 4.78 -30.13
N PHE A 178 -6.24 5.94 -29.85
CA PHE A 178 -5.47 7.15 -29.63
C PHE A 178 -5.79 7.72 -28.25
N PHE A 179 -4.81 8.36 -27.64
CA PHE A 179 -4.90 8.93 -26.31
C PHE A 179 -4.71 10.44 -26.39
N ILE A 180 -5.50 11.16 -25.60
CA ILE A 180 -5.35 12.60 -25.41
C ILE A 180 -5.09 12.82 -23.93
N GLU A 181 -3.94 13.39 -23.62
CA GLU A 181 -3.62 13.90 -22.29
C GLU A 181 -4.00 15.39 -22.27
N ALA A 182 -4.84 15.78 -21.31
CA ALA A 182 -5.25 17.16 -21.14
C ALA A 182 -5.04 17.56 -19.69
N ASP A 183 -4.22 18.57 -19.48
CA ASP A 183 -4.09 19.25 -18.19
C ASP A 183 -5.37 20.06 -17.93
N ARG A 184 -5.90 19.90 -16.70
CA ARG A 184 -7.06 20.67 -16.24
C ARG A 184 -6.65 21.63 -15.12
#